data_03fe79a973350b8f75909eab7a9d2fe6
#
_entry.id   03fe79a973350b8f75909eab7a9d2fe6
#
_cell.length_a   1.000
_cell.length_b   1.000
_cell.length_c   1.000
_cell.angle_alpha   90.00
_cell.angle_beta   90.00
_cell.angle_gamma   90.00
#
_symmetry.space_group_name_H-M   'P 1'
#
loop_
_entity.id
_entity.type
_entity.pdbx_description
1 polymer ?
#
loop_
_entity_poly.entity_id
_entity_poly.type
_entity_poly.pdbx_seq_one_letter_code
_entity_poly.pdbx_strand_id
1 'polypeptide(L)'
;MTVYEEIGLPRVINASGRVTVLGVSTISDKVAKAAVAGGQSYVVVEDLLDKAGEIISRYTGGEDSCPTVCASAAIALSVAGMISKGKKTIMDRLPDSTGLANEIILQKGHVINFNAPIETMLRLGGGVPVEAGCATEVVVEDVEELINEKTVALLYVKSHHC
;
A
#
# COMPACT_ATOMS: atom_id res chain seq x y z
N MET A 1 -13.72 -5.04 -31.40
CA MET A 1 -12.33 -5.55 -31.16
C MET A 1 -11.69 -4.59 -30.16
N THR A 2 -11.06 -5.09 -29.12
CA THR A 2 -10.34 -4.28 -28.14
C THR A 2 -8.90 -4.11 -28.57
N VAL A 3 -8.19 -3.11 -28.04
CA VAL A 3 -6.75 -2.93 -28.26
C VAL A 3 -5.92 -4.18 -27.94
N TYR A 4 -6.41 -5.02 -27.05
CA TYR A 4 -5.74 -6.28 -26.69
C TYR A 4 -5.95 -7.36 -27.76
N GLU A 5 -7.14 -7.44 -28.35
CA GLU A 5 -7.41 -8.35 -29.46
C GLU A 5 -6.61 -7.96 -30.71
N GLU A 6 -6.38 -6.66 -30.93
CA GLU A 6 -5.53 -6.15 -32.03
C GLU A 6 -4.08 -6.61 -31.94
N ILE A 7 -3.55 -6.82 -30.73
CA ILE A 7 -2.20 -7.36 -30.49
C ILE A 7 -2.18 -8.87 -30.27
N GLY A 8 -3.28 -9.57 -30.54
CA GLY A 8 -3.37 -11.03 -30.48
C GLY A 8 -3.69 -11.63 -29.12
N LEU A 9 -4.11 -10.83 -28.13
CA LEU A 9 -4.55 -11.37 -26.85
C LEU A 9 -6.03 -11.78 -26.91
N PRO A 10 -6.41 -12.89 -26.25
CA PRO A 10 -7.80 -13.33 -26.23
C PRO A 10 -8.67 -12.36 -25.41
N ARG A 11 -9.93 -12.25 -25.80
CA ARG A 11 -10.92 -11.51 -25.04
C ARG A 11 -11.16 -12.16 -23.67
N VAL A 12 -11.10 -11.37 -22.61
CA VAL A 12 -11.41 -11.81 -21.25
C VAL A 12 -12.81 -11.38 -20.85
N ILE A 13 -13.60 -12.31 -20.34
CA ILE A 13 -14.89 -12.05 -19.68
C ILE A 13 -14.67 -12.22 -18.19
N ASN A 14 -14.59 -11.10 -17.46
CA ASN A 14 -14.36 -11.12 -16.03
C ASN A 14 -15.66 -11.34 -15.26
N ALA A 15 -15.77 -12.51 -14.62
CA ALA A 15 -16.87 -12.84 -13.70
C ALA A 15 -16.44 -12.87 -12.22
N SER A 16 -15.17 -12.57 -11.93
CA SER A 16 -14.58 -12.62 -10.57
C SER A 16 -14.61 -11.28 -9.85
N GLY A 17 -15.06 -10.20 -10.50
CA GLY A 17 -15.02 -8.85 -9.91
C GLY A 17 -13.62 -8.22 -9.98
N ARG A 18 -13.21 -7.54 -8.91
CA ARG A 18 -11.92 -6.84 -8.85
C ARG A 18 -10.80 -7.81 -8.52
N VAL A 19 -9.99 -8.16 -9.50
CA VAL A 19 -8.90 -9.13 -9.38
C VAL A 19 -7.62 -8.57 -9.99
N THR A 20 -6.54 -8.60 -9.23
CA THR A 20 -5.24 -8.01 -9.61
C THR A 20 -4.70 -8.59 -10.92
N VAL A 21 -4.80 -9.90 -11.13
CA VAL A 21 -4.32 -10.58 -12.34
C VAL A 21 -5.07 -10.18 -13.62
N LEU A 22 -6.24 -9.54 -13.48
CA LEU A 22 -7.03 -8.99 -14.58
C LEU A 22 -6.97 -7.46 -14.65
N GLY A 23 -5.99 -6.83 -14.00
CA GLY A 23 -5.82 -5.38 -13.97
C GLY A 23 -6.75 -4.65 -12.99
N VAL A 24 -7.27 -5.35 -11.99
CA VAL A 24 -8.14 -4.87 -10.91
C VAL A 24 -9.53 -4.44 -11.41
N SER A 25 -9.63 -3.38 -12.20
CA SER A 25 -10.90 -2.85 -12.73
C SER A 25 -10.67 -2.02 -13.98
N THR A 26 -11.73 -1.90 -14.79
CA THR A 26 -11.76 -0.94 -15.90
C THR A 26 -12.11 0.45 -15.39
N ILE A 27 -11.52 1.48 -15.99
CA ILE A 27 -11.83 2.88 -15.68
C ILE A 27 -13.02 3.37 -16.49
N SER A 28 -13.78 4.32 -15.95
CA SER A 28 -14.89 4.97 -16.68
C SER A 28 -14.36 5.91 -17.76
N ASP A 29 -15.20 6.24 -18.76
CA ASP A 29 -14.86 7.19 -19.82
C ASP A 29 -14.44 8.56 -19.27
N LYS A 30 -15.06 9.00 -18.18
CA LYS A 30 -14.71 10.27 -17.51
C LYS A 30 -13.28 10.23 -16.98
N VAL A 31 -12.90 9.13 -16.32
CA VAL A 31 -11.55 8.94 -15.79
C VAL A 31 -10.54 8.78 -16.91
N ALA A 32 -10.87 8.00 -17.96
CA ALA A 32 -10.01 7.82 -19.13
C ALA A 32 -9.70 9.15 -19.82
N LYS A 33 -10.70 10.00 -20.05
CA LYS A 33 -10.52 11.34 -20.64
C LYS A 33 -9.63 12.23 -19.78
N ALA A 34 -9.83 12.22 -18.46
CA ALA A 34 -9.00 13.00 -17.53
C ALA A 34 -7.54 12.52 -17.52
N ALA A 35 -7.31 11.19 -17.55
CA ALA A 35 -5.98 10.62 -17.61
C ALA A 35 -5.23 11.01 -18.89
N VAL A 36 -5.90 10.97 -20.05
CA VAL A 36 -5.34 11.41 -21.32
C VAL A 36 -4.99 12.90 -21.29
N ALA A 37 -5.91 13.75 -20.83
CA ALA A 37 -5.69 15.20 -20.71
C ALA A 37 -4.53 15.52 -19.76
N GLY A 38 -4.45 14.85 -18.62
CA GLY A 38 -3.34 14.98 -17.68
C GLY A 38 -2.01 14.56 -18.29
N GLY A 39 -1.97 13.43 -18.99
CA GLY A 39 -0.77 12.93 -19.67
C GLY A 39 -0.27 13.81 -20.81
N GLN A 40 -1.09 14.72 -21.31
CA GLN A 40 -0.75 15.70 -22.36
C GLN A 40 -0.34 17.07 -21.81
N SER A 41 -0.20 17.21 -20.48
CA SER A 41 0.10 18.49 -19.82
C SER A 41 1.25 18.33 -18.84
N TYR A 42 2.11 19.36 -18.78
CA TYR A 42 3.13 19.44 -17.74
C TYR A 42 2.51 19.94 -16.43
N VAL A 43 3.01 19.42 -15.31
CA VAL A 43 2.61 19.83 -13.95
C VAL A 43 3.79 19.67 -13.01
N VAL A 44 3.87 20.50 -11.99
CA VAL A 44 4.77 20.26 -10.85
C VAL A 44 4.18 19.10 -10.04
N VAL A 45 4.94 17.98 -9.97
CA VAL A 45 4.42 16.73 -9.38
C VAL A 45 4.09 16.89 -7.90
N GLU A 46 4.88 17.66 -7.15
CA GLU A 46 4.65 17.93 -5.74
C GLU A 46 3.30 18.65 -5.54
N ASP A 47 3.05 19.73 -6.30
CA ASP A 47 1.77 20.47 -6.25
C ASP A 47 0.58 19.57 -6.61
N LEU A 48 0.77 18.65 -7.56
CA LEU A 48 -0.27 17.71 -7.95
C LEU A 48 -0.58 16.71 -6.83
N LEU A 49 0.46 16.18 -6.15
CA LEU A 49 0.29 15.27 -5.03
C LEU A 49 -0.43 15.94 -3.86
N ASP A 50 -0.01 17.15 -3.50
CA ASP A 50 -0.66 17.93 -2.44
C ASP A 50 -2.13 18.20 -2.76
N LYS A 51 -2.41 18.63 -3.99
CA LYS A 51 -3.78 18.89 -4.43
C LYS A 51 -4.63 17.62 -4.48
N ALA A 52 -4.06 16.50 -4.89
CA ALA A 52 -4.75 15.20 -4.87
C ALA A 52 -5.02 14.74 -3.45
N GLY A 53 -4.05 14.90 -2.53
CA GLY A 53 -4.20 14.63 -1.11
C GLY A 53 -5.35 15.43 -0.49
N GLU A 54 -5.36 16.74 -0.69
CA GLU A 54 -6.45 17.64 -0.25
C GLU A 54 -7.83 17.19 -0.75
N ILE A 55 -7.93 16.83 -2.03
CA ILE A 55 -9.20 16.40 -2.62
C ILE A 55 -9.67 15.07 -2.00
N ILE A 56 -8.77 14.08 -1.88
CA ILE A 56 -9.10 12.76 -1.34
C ILE A 56 -9.50 12.89 0.13
N SER A 57 -8.80 13.69 0.92
CA SER A 57 -9.08 13.91 2.35
C SER A 57 -10.49 14.45 2.60
N ARG A 58 -11.04 15.27 1.70
CA ARG A 58 -12.43 15.74 1.79
C ARG A 58 -13.45 14.60 1.69
N TYR A 59 -13.13 13.51 0.99
CA TYR A 59 -14.02 12.35 0.84
C TYR A 59 -13.78 11.28 1.90
N THR A 60 -12.57 11.16 2.42
CA THR A 60 -12.18 10.13 3.38
C THR A 60 -12.31 10.57 4.83
N GLY A 61 -12.26 11.88 5.07
CA GLY A 61 -12.19 12.46 6.42
C GLY A 61 -10.80 12.37 7.06
N GLY A 62 -9.77 11.96 6.32
CA GLY A 62 -8.39 11.99 6.79
C GLY A 62 -7.82 13.41 6.81
N GLU A 63 -6.83 13.66 7.66
CA GLU A 63 -6.13 14.95 7.71
C GLU A 63 -5.38 15.23 6.41
N ASP A 64 -4.75 14.19 5.85
CA ASP A 64 -4.08 14.22 4.56
C ASP A 64 -4.16 12.85 3.88
N SER A 65 -3.87 12.81 2.57
CA SER A 65 -3.91 11.58 1.77
C SER A 65 -2.84 11.61 0.68
N CYS A 66 -2.13 10.52 0.54
CA CYS A 66 -1.11 10.36 -0.50
C CYS A 66 -1.57 9.29 -1.51
N PRO A 67 -1.93 9.66 -2.75
CA PRO A 67 -2.26 8.69 -3.78
C PRO A 67 -1.01 7.91 -4.21
N THR A 68 -1.17 6.60 -4.38
CA THR A 68 -0.11 5.70 -4.81
C THR A 68 -0.54 4.85 -6.00
N VAL A 69 0.42 4.26 -6.70
CA VAL A 69 0.15 3.42 -7.88
C VAL A 69 -0.56 2.12 -7.53
N CYS A 70 -0.42 1.61 -6.29
CA CYS A 70 -1.08 0.40 -5.81
C CYS A 70 -1.00 0.28 -4.28
N ALA A 71 -1.78 -0.64 -3.70
CA ALA A 71 -1.78 -0.91 -2.27
C ALA A 71 -0.39 -1.36 -1.74
N SER A 72 0.36 -2.14 -2.51
CA SER A 72 1.71 -2.56 -2.13
C SER A 72 2.66 -1.37 -1.95
N ALA A 73 2.61 -0.41 -2.88
CA ALA A 73 3.38 0.83 -2.78
C ALA A 73 2.91 1.67 -1.57
N ALA A 74 1.60 1.74 -1.32
CA ALA A 74 1.05 2.45 -0.17
C ALA A 74 1.60 1.89 1.15
N ILE A 75 1.61 0.56 1.32
CA ILE A 75 2.14 -0.10 2.51
C ILE A 75 3.63 0.22 2.69
N ALA A 76 4.44 0.04 1.64
CA ALA A 76 5.88 0.30 1.70
C ALA A 76 6.18 1.78 2.04
N LEU A 77 5.48 2.72 1.40
CA LEU A 77 5.64 4.16 1.67
C LEU A 77 5.18 4.55 3.07
N SER A 78 4.09 3.95 3.57
CA SER A 78 3.62 4.18 4.95
C SER A 78 4.68 3.74 5.98
N VAL A 79 5.26 2.56 5.78
CA VAL A 79 6.35 2.05 6.64
C VAL A 79 7.56 2.96 6.58
N ALA A 80 8.00 3.34 5.37
CA ALA A 80 9.11 4.27 5.18
C ALA A 80 8.87 5.63 5.87
N GLY A 81 7.66 6.15 5.76
CA GLY A 81 7.25 7.38 6.44
C GLY A 81 7.34 7.30 7.97
N MET A 82 6.81 6.21 8.55
CA MET A 82 6.84 5.97 10.00
C MET A 82 8.27 5.82 10.53
N ILE A 83 9.15 5.14 9.81
CA ILE A 83 10.57 4.97 10.19
C ILE A 83 11.33 6.28 10.03
N SER A 84 11.16 6.98 8.91
CA SER A 84 11.94 8.19 8.61
C SER A 84 11.49 9.41 9.38
N LYS A 85 10.21 9.49 9.73
CA LYS A 85 9.60 10.67 10.38
C LYS A 85 9.93 11.97 9.64
N GLY A 86 9.95 11.91 8.29
CA GLY A 86 10.26 13.04 7.42
C GLY A 86 11.74 13.44 7.36
N LYS A 87 12.65 12.71 8.00
CA LYS A 87 14.08 13.03 7.97
C LYS A 87 14.71 12.54 6.67
N LYS A 88 15.13 13.48 5.81
CA LYS A 88 15.73 13.19 4.50
C LYS A 88 16.88 12.19 4.58
N THR A 89 17.79 12.35 5.54
CA THR A 89 18.97 11.47 5.70
C THR A 89 18.60 10.02 6.01
N ILE A 90 17.41 9.79 6.59
CA ILE A 90 16.87 8.45 6.81
C ILE A 90 16.19 7.96 5.54
N MET A 91 15.36 8.80 4.88
CA MET A 91 14.70 8.44 3.63
C MET A 91 15.69 7.99 2.55
N ASP A 92 16.82 8.70 2.40
CA ASP A 92 17.83 8.42 1.39
C ASP A 92 18.53 7.05 1.58
N ARG A 93 18.48 6.46 2.80
CA ARG A 93 19.10 5.14 3.06
C ARG A 93 18.09 3.97 3.08
N LEU A 94 16.79 4.26 3.18
CA LEU A 94 15.79 3.19 3.15
C LEU A 94 15.89 2.37 1.84
N PRO A 95 15.64 1.06 1.90
CA PRO A 95 15.09 0.27 3.02
C PRO A 95 16.09 -0.15 4.11
N ASP A 96 17.35 0.28 4.08
CA ASP A 96 18.27 0.02 5.20
C ASP A 96 17.86 0.83 6.43
N SER A 97 17.23 0.16 7.37
CA SER A 97 16.74 0.71 8.63
C SER A 97 17.59 0.28 9.85
N THR A 98 18.82 -0.20 9.60
CA THR A 98 19.73 -0.64 10.66
C THR A 98 19.93 0.43 11.72
N GLY A 99 19.71 0.07 12.99
CA GLY A 99 19.84 0.98 14.14
C GLY A 99 18.68 1.94 14.36
N LEU A 100 17.59 1.80 13.60
CA LEU A 100 16.36 2.58 13.78
C LEU A 100 15.26 1.73 14.42
N ALA A 101 14.26 2.39 15.00
CA ALA A 101 12.98 1.75 15.30
C ALA A 101 12.29 1.41 13.98
N ASN A 102 11.95 0.12 13.76
CA ASN A 102 11.52 -0.39 12.46
C ASN A 102 10.60 -1.61 12.56
N GLU A 103 10.21 -2.03 13.76
CA GLU A 103 9.36 -3.20 13.94
C GLU A 103 7.89 -2.87 13.64
N ILE A 104 7.27 -3.75 12.82
CA ILE A 104 5.86 -3.68 12.49
C ILE A 104 5.19 -4.94 13.02
N ILE A 105 4.36 -4.80 14.04
CA ILE A 105 3.62 -5.92 14.61
C ILE A 105 2.43 -6.23 13.71
N LEU A 106 2.19 -7.49 13.44
CA LEU A 106 1.00 -7.98 12.74
C LEU A 106 0.55 -9.32 13.29
N GLN A 107 -0.75 -9.53 13.30
CA GLN A 107 -1.31 -10.82 13.71
C GLN A 107 -0.92 -11.90 12.72
N LYS A 108 -0.59 -13.09 13.19
CA LYS A 108 -0.16 -14.20 12.32
C LYS A 108 -1.19 -14.55 11.24
N GLY A 109 -2.49 -14.49 11.56
CA GLY A 109 -3.57 -14.65 10.58
C GLY A 109 -3.63 -13.55 9.51
N HIS A 110 -2.96 -12.43 9.72
CA HIS A 110 -2.87 -11.32 8.76
C HIS A 110 -1.61 -11.36 7.87
N VAL A 111 -0.77 -12.42 7.98
CA VAL A 111 0.35 -12.67 7.07
C VAL A 111 -0.19 -13.22 5.75
N ILE A 112 -0.81 -12.35 4.99
CA ILE A 112 -1.49 -12.71 3.74
C ILE A 112 -0.53 -12.74 2.55
N ASN A 113 -0.85 -13.58 1.56
CA ASN A 113 -0.12 -13.68 0.31
C ASN A 113 -1.08 -13.76 -0.89
N PHE A 114 -1.21 -12.67 -1.61
CA PHE A 114 -1.94 -12.59 -2.89
C PHE A 114 -0.96 -12.40 -4.06
N ASN A 115 -0.14 -13.43 -4.34
CA ASN A 115 1.00 -13.38 -5.25
C ASN A 115 2.11 -12.37 -4.83
N ALA A 116 1.95 -11.73 -3.68
CA ALA A 116 2.93 -10.85 -3.07
C ALA A 116 2.73 -10.90 -1.55
N PRO A 117 3.64 -11.53 -0.81
CA PRO A 117 3.55 -11.62 0.65
C PRO A 117 3.56 -10.21 1.27
N ILE A 118 2.62 -9.94 2.18
CA ILE A 118 2.51 -8.62 2.81
C ILE A 118 3.79 -8.20 3.52
N GLU A 119 4.49 -9.15 4.12
CA GLU A 119 5.79 -8.91 4.76
C GLU A 119 6.84 -8.37 3.80
N THR A 120 6.79 -8.77 2.52
CA THR A 120 7.68 -8.20 1.49
C THR A 120 7.43 -6.71 1.34
N MET A 121 6.17 -6.26 1.39
CA MET A 121 5.83 -4.84 1.30
C MET A 121 6.34 -4.07 2.54
N LEU A 122 6.26 -4.69 3.72
CA LEU A 122 6.81 -4.10 4.95
C LEU A 122 8.33 -3.94 4.85
N ARG A 123 9.03 -4.99 4.41
CA ARG A 123 10.51 -4.96 4.23
C ARG A 123 10.96 -3.96 3.16
N LEU A 124 10.19 -3.77 2.09
CA LEU A 124 10.47 -2.76 1.07
C LEU A 124 10.46 -1.33 1.62
N GLY A 125 9.65 -1.07 2.64
CA GLY A 125 9.66 0.21 3.37
C GLY A 125 10.74 0.30 4.45
N GLY A 126 11.51 -0.76 4.68
CA GLY A 126 12.51 -0.85 5.75
C GLY A 126 11.97 -1.46 7.05
N GLY A 127 10.73 -1.93 7.09
CA GLY A 127 10.11 -2.54 8.26
C GLY A 127 10.57 -3.98 8.52
N VAL A 128 10.63 -4.35 9.77
CA VAL A 128 10.84 -5.72 10.25
C VAL A 128 9.50 -6.26 10.74
N PRO A 129 8.88 -7.23 10.06
CA PRO A 129 7.65 -7.85 10.51
C PRO A 129 7.86 -8.63 11.81
N VAL A 130 6.95 -8.43 12.77
CA VAL A 130 6.92 -9.15 14.06
C VAL A 130 5.53 -9.78 14.20
N GLU A 131 5.46 -11.11 14.14
CA GLU A 131 4.20 -11.83 14.18
C GLU A 131 3.70 -11.99 15.63
N ALA A 132 2.43 -11.66 15.88
CA ALA A 132 1.74 -11.84 17.15
C ALA A 132 0.78 -13.03 17.10
N GLY A 133 0.76 -13.83 18.16
CA GLY A 133 -0.15 -14.95 18.34
C GLY A 133 0.06 -16.12 17.37
N CYS A 134 -1.00 -16.84 17.09
CA CYS A 134 -0.99 -17.97 16.15
C CYS A 134 -2.02 -17.74 15.00
N ALA A 135 -2.05 -18.67 14.03
CA ALA A 135 -2.91 -18.52 12.86
C ALA A 135 -4.42 -18.54 13.18
N THR A 136 -4.80 -19.16 14.28
CA THR A 136 -6.20 -19.36 14.68
C THR A 136 -6.65 -18.46 15.83
N GLU A 137 -5.72 -17.86 16.54
CA GLU A 137 -6.02 -17.03 17.72
C GLU A 137 -4.94 -16.00 17.97
N VAL A 138 -5.36 -14.80 18.27
CA VAL A 138 -4.52 -13.71 18.76
C VAL A 138 -5.29 -12.99 19.86
N VAL A 139 -4.72 -12.93 21.05
CA VAL A 139 -5.27 -12.15 22.16
C VAL A 139 -4.54 -10.82 22.29
N VAL A 140 -5.11 -9.87 23.01
CA VAL A 140 -4.53 -8.54 23.16
C VAL A 140 -3.15 -8.62 23.78
N GLU A 141 -2.97 -9.49 24.74
CA GLU A 141 -1.71 -9.73 25.47
C GLU A 141 -0.60 -10.16 24.54
N ASP A 142 -0.87 -10.99 23.52
CA ASP A 142 0.13 -11.40 22.51
C ASP A 142 0.71 -10.21 21.76
N VAL A 143 -0.10 -9.17 21.56
CA VAL A 143 0.32 -7.94 20.88
C VAL A 143 1.05 -7.02 21.86
N GLU A 144 0.51 -6.83 23.07
CA GLU A 144 1.07 -5.95 24.09
C GLU A 144 2.49 -6.34 24.50
N GLU A 145 2.76 -7.65 24.66
CA GLU A 145 4.08 -8.19 25.03
C GLU A 145 5.15 -7.95 23.96
N LEU A 146 4.77 -7.74 22.70
CA LEU A 146 5.68 -7.48 21.58
C LEU A 146 6.01 -5.98 21.42
N ILE A 147 5.22 -5.09 22.03
CA ILE A 147 5.45 -3.65 21.91
C ILE A 147 6.70 -3.25 22.70
N ASN A 148 7.63 -2.63 22.01
CA ASN A 148 8.90 -2.15 22.59
C ASN A 148 9.36 -0.85 21.88
N GLU A 149 10.54 -0.33 22.25
CA GLU A 149 11.09 0.91 21.71
C GLU A 149 11.40 0.87 20.21
N LYS A 150 11.45 -0.32 19.59
CA LYS A 150 11.65 -0.49 18.15
C LYS A 150 10.35 -0.56 17.38
N THR A 151 9.22 -0.71 18.07
CA THR A 151 7.90 -0.80 17.43
C THR A 151 7.49 0.56 16.88
N VAL A 152 7.23 0.63 15.58
CA VAL A 152 6.78 1.85 14.90
C VAL A 152 5.32 1.81 14.50
N ALA A 153 4.76 0.59 14.30
CA ALA A 153 3.36 0.43 13.94
C ALA A 153 2.84 -0.98 14.24
N LEU A 154 1.50 -1.07 14.20
CA LEU A 154 0.75 -2.31 14.13
C LEU A 154 0.01 -2.33 12.79
N LEU A 155 0.20 -3.40 12.01
CA LEU A 155 -0.54 -3.62 10.78
C LEU A 155 -1.75 -4.51 11.05
N TYR A 156 -2.94 -3.99 10.76
CA TYR A 156 -4.18 -4.74 10.81
C TYR A 156 -4.78 -4.88 9.41
N VAL A 157 -5.03 -6.11 8.98
CA VAL A 157 -5.69 -6.40 7.71
C VAL A 157 -7.18 -6.60 7.94
N LYS A 158 -7.98 -5.60 7.59
CA LYS A 158 -9.44 -5.71 7.60
C LYS A 158 -9.91 -6.47 6.35
N SER A 159 -9.66 -7.77 6.33
CA SER A 159 -10.00 -8.64 5.21
C SER A 159 -10.85 -9.80 5.68
N HIS A 160 -11.74 -10.26 4.79
CA HIS A 160 -12.55 -11.46 4.98
C HIS A 160 -11.86 -12.72 4.43
N HIS A 161 -10.60 -12.60 4.04
CA HIS A 161 -9.80 -13.71 3.51
C HIS A 161 -8.98 -14.43 4.59
N CYS A 162 -9.07 -13.96 5.84
CA CYS A 162 -8.42 -14.57 6.98
C CYS A 162 -9.39 -15.46 7.73
#